data_0d21527f8503a7f9e424610ff221721b
#
_entry.id   0d21527f8503a7f9e424610ff221721b
#
_cell.length_a   1.000
_cell.length_b   1.000
_cell.length_c   1.000
_cell.angle_alpha   90.00
_cell.angle_beta   90.00
_cell.angle_gamma   90.00
#
_symmetry.space_group_name_H-M   'P 1'
#
loop_
_entity.id
_entity.type
_entity.pdbx_description
1 polymer ?
#
loop_
_entity_poly.entity_id
_entity_poly.type
_entity_poly.pdbx_seq_one_letter_code
_entity_poly.pdbx_strand_id
1 'polypeptide(L)' 'MKELLDNINHTFDSFRKDAESQLDKGNKSAGLRARRASLDLEPLLKQLRKLSLESANAK' A
#
# COMPACT_ATOMS: atom_id res chain seq x y z
N MET A 1 -2.02 14.86 -5.07
CA MET A 1 -1.36 14.36 -3.84
C MET A 1 -2.33 13.70 -2.88
N LYS A 2 -3.44 14.36 -2.58
CA LYS A 2 -4.44 13.80 -1.65
C LYS A 2 -5.02 12.47 -2.14
N GLU A 3 -5.37 12.38 -3.42
CA GLU A 3 -5.90 11.15 -3.99
C GLU A 3 -4.91 10.00 -3.92
N LEU A 4 -3.63 10.31 -4.15
CA LEU A 4 -2.57 9.30 -4.05
C LEU A 4 -2.45 8.80 -2.63
N LEU A 5 -2.46 9.69 -1.64
CA LEU A 5 -2.40 9.29 -0.22
C LEU A 5 -3.61 8.48 0.18
N ASP A 6 -4.80 8.84 -0.30
CA ASP A 6 -6.02 8.08 -0.04
C ASP A 6 -5.92 6.67 -0.61
N ASN A 7 -5.40 6.53 -1.84
CA ASN A 7 -5.19 5.22 -2.46
C ASN A 7 -4.19 4.37 -1.69
N ILE A 8 -3.08 4.98 -1.25
CA ILE A 8 -2.07 4.29 -0.45
C ILE A 8 -2.69 3.80 0.86
N ASN A 9 -3.41 4.66 1.56
CA ASN A 9 -4.03 4.32 2.83
C ASN A 9 -5.05 3.20 2.66
N HIS A 10 -5.87 3.28 1.62
CA HIS A 10 -6.89 2.27 1.35
C HIS A 10 -6.25 0.91 1.05
N THR A 11 -5.27 0.89 0.16
CA THR A 11 -4.58 -0.34 -0.23
C THR A 11 -3.80 -0.93 0.94
N PHE A 12 -3.14 -0.07 1.72
CA PHE A 12 -2.40 -0.50 2.91
C PHE A 12 -3.33 -1.10 3.96
N ASP A 13 -4.49 -0.50 4.17
CA ASP A 13 -5.47 -1.00 5.14
C ASP A 13 -5.96 -2.39 4.77
N SER A 14 -6.29 -2.62 3.49
CA SER A 14 -6.65 -3.94 2.99
C SER A 14 -5.50 -4.94 3.17
N PHE A 15 -4.28 -4.53 2.83
CA PHE A 15 -3.10 -5.36 2.99
C PHE A 15 -2.91 -5.78 4.44
N ARG A 16 -3.01 -4.84 5.36
CA ARG A 16 -2.82 -5.10 6.78
C ARG A 16 -3.84 -6.09 7.31
N LYS A 17 -5.11 -5.88 6.97
CA LYS A 17 -6.20 -6.77 7.41
C LYS A 17 -5.99 -8.19 6.90
N ASP A 18 -5.62 -8.34 5.64
CA ASP A 18 -5.40 -9.65 5.05
C ASP A 18 -4.16 -10.32 5.62
N ALA A 19 -3.09 -9.55 5.85
CA ALA A 19 -1.87 -10.09 6.45
C ALA A 19 -2.13 -10.58 7.88
N GLU A 20 -2.87 -9.81 8.67
CA GLU A 20 -3.25 -10.21 10.02
C GLU A 20 -4.09 -11.48 10.00
N SER A 21 -5.04 -11.57 9.08
CA SER A 21 -5.90 -12.75 8.96
C SER A 21 -5.08 -13.99 8.61
N GLN A 22 -4.10 -13.87 7.72
CA GLN A 22 -3.24 -14.98 7.38
C GLN A 22 -2.40 -15.43 8.57
N LEU A 23 -1.74 -14.50 9.24
CA LEU A 23 -0.81 -14.81 10.32
C LEU A 23 -1.52 -15.29 11.58
N ASP A 24 -2.67 -14.70 11.90
CA ASP A 24 -3.40 -15.04 13.11
C ASP A 24 -4.32 -16.25 12.95
N LYS A 25 -4.93 -16.41 11.79
CA LYS A 25 -5.95 -17.44 11.55
C LYS A 25 -5.53 -18.49 10.52
N GLY A 26 -4.36 -18.34 9.93
CA GLY A 26 -3.88 -19.25 8.89
C GLY A 26 -4.70 -19.19 7.60
N ASN A 27 -5.35 -18.07 7.31
CA ASN A 27 -6.19 -17.90 6.14
C ASN A 27 -5.33 -17.74 4.88
N LYS A 28 -5.26 -18.79 4.06
CA LYS A 28 -4.43 -18.81 2.84
C LYS A 28 -4.91 -17.81 1.79
N SER A 29 -6.21 -17.66 1.64
CA SER A 29 -6.77 -16.69 0.69
C SER A 29 -6.41 -15.26 1.07
N ALA A 30 -6.43 -14.95 2.38
CA ALA A 30 -6.03 -13.64 2.87
C ALA A 30 -4.56 -13.38 2.57
N GLY A 31 -3.71 -14.40 2.71
CA GLY A 31 -2.29 -14.29 2.39
C GLY A 31 -2.05 -13.95 0.92
N LEU A 32 -2.81 -14.59 0.03
CA LEU A 32 -2.72 -14.29 -1.40
C LEU A 32 -3.12 -12.83 -1.68
N ARG A 33 -4.22 -12.38 -1.08
CA ARG A 33 -4.67 -11.00 -1.23
C ARG A 33 -3.65 -10.01 -0.67
N ALA A 34 -3.04 -10.34 0.47
CA ALA A 34 -2.02 -9.48 1.07
C ALA A 34 -0.81 -9.33 0.14
N ARG A 35 -0.35 -10.42 -0.46
CA ARG A 35 0.76 -10.37 -1.40
C ARG A 35 0.43 -9.53 -2.62
N ARG A 36 -0.78 -9.66 -3.17
CA ARG A 36 -1.23 -8.83 -4.29
C ARG A 36 -1.30 -7.35 -3.91
N ALA A 37 -1.83 -7.06 -2.72
CA ALA A 37 -1.89 -5.69 -2.25
C ALA A 37 -0.50 -5.08 -2.09
N SER A 38 0.48 -5.87 -1.64
CA SER A 38 1.86 -5.39 -1.53
C SER A 38 2.44 -5.00 -2.89
N LEU A 39 2.11 -5.77 -3.93
CA LEU A 39 2.54 -5.43 -5.29
C LEU A 39 1.85 -4.17 -5.80
N ASP A 40 0.59 -3.97 -5.45
CA ASP A 40 -0.15 -2.75 -5.82
C ASP A 40 0.41 -1.52 -5.11
N LEU A 41 0.93 -1.69 -3.89
CA LEU A 41 1.53 -0.60 -3.14
C LEU A 41 2.85 -0.12 -3.74
N GLU A 42 3.63 -0.99 -4.35
CA GLU A 42 4.93 -0.63 -4.90
C GLU A 42 4.90 0.58 -5.83
N PRO A 43 4.06 0.59 -6.89
CA PRO A 43 4.00 1.75 -7.77
C PRO A 43 3.44 2.99 -7.10
N LEU A 44 2.52 2.82 -6.15
CA LEU A 44 1.96 3.95 -5.41
C LEU A 44 3.01 4.62 -4.54
N LEU A 45 3.81 3.81 -3.85
CA LEU A 45 4.88 4.34 -3.01
C LEU A 45 5.99 4.99 -3.83
N LYS A 46 6.31 4.41 -4.98
CA LYS A 46 7.29 5.00 -5.91
C LYS A 46 6.81 6.38 -6.39
N GLN A 47 5.54 6.47 -6.73
CA GLN A 47 4.92 7.72 -7.15
C GLN A 47 4.95 8.76 -6.04
N LEU A 48 4.69 8.34 -4.81
CA LEU A 48 4.77 9.22 -3.65
C LEU A 48 6.18 9.78 -3.46
N ARG A 49 7.20 8.92 -3.58
CA ARG A 49 8.59 9.36 -3.46
C ARG A 49 8.94 10.40 -4.51
N LYS A 50 8.51 10.16 -5.75
CA LYS A 50 8.75 11.11 -6.83
C LYS A 50 8.12 12.46 -6.56
N LEU A 51 6.85 12.47 -6.17
CA LEU A 51 6.14 13.72 -5.87
C LEU A 51 6.74 14.44 -4.66
N SER A 52 7.18 13.68 -3.66
CA SER A 52 7.83 14.24 -2.48
C SER A 52 9.12 14.96 -2.84
N LEU A 53 9.93 14.36 -3.71
CA LEU A 53 11.18 14.97 -4.18
C LEU A 53 10.91 16.22 -5.00
N GLU A 54 9.94 16.18 -5.90
CA GLU A 54 9.55 17.33 -6.70
C GLU A 54 9.06 18.47 -5.82
N SER A 55 8.26 18.17 -4.80
CA SER A 55 7.75 19.16 -3.87
C SER A 55 8.88 19.81 -3.07
N ALA A 56 9.86 19.03 -2.63
CA ALA A 56 11.01 19.55 -1.91
C ALA A 56 11.87 20.44 -2.81
N ASN A 57 12.04 20.05 -4.07
CA ASN A 57 12.85 20.81 -5.03
C ASN A 57 12.16 22.08 -5.51
N ALA A 58 10.84 22.15 -5.42
CA ALA A 58 10.06 23.30 -5.87
C ALA A 58 10.19 24.51 -4.93
N LYS A 59 10.76 24.32 -3.79
CA LYS A 59 11.04 25.40 -2.85
C LYS A 59 12.39 26.04 -3.17
#